data_e886fdad30f06b5b743b408cb70e4c22
#
_entry.id   e886fdad30f06b5b743b408cb70e4c22
#
_cell.length_a   1.000
_cell.length_b   1.000
_cell.length_c   1.000
_cell.angle_alpha   90.00
_cell.angle_beta   90.00
_cell.angle_gamma   90.00
#
_symmetry.space_group_name_H-M   'P 1'
#
loop_
_entity.id
_entity.type
_entity.pdbx_description
1 polymer ?
#
loop_
_entity_poly.entity_id
_entity_poly.type
_entity_poly.pdbx_seq_one_letter_code
_entity_poly.pdbx_strand_id
1 'polypeptide(L)'
;MSCAPTRLHRRTLLLSAAAAAVAAPDVVRAAGNATPLPPMTEGPFYPQPAWRVRGPFAGDWDADLTRVARAGRERVAEGEHLGLELLVRDTRGRALDGAAVEIWQCDTWGRYRHPRDGALPADVDEGFQGYGEARAGAQGAVSFRTIRPAPYAGRTPHIHLKLRHPSFGEITSQLFVDGEPGNAGDFLWRRLSAAERAALAMKLQPVPAQQGARDGGLRWQSRHVLVVLA
;
A
#
# COMPACT_ATOMS: atom_id res chain seq x y z
N MET A 1 -76.61 -25.34 32.37
CA MET A 1 -75.16 -25.43 32.45
C MET A 1 -74.65 -25.15 31.04
N SER A 2 -74.28 -23.90 30.78
CA SER A 2 -73.83 -23.42 29.47
C SER A 2 -72.32 -23.14 29.49
N CYS A 3 -71.58 -23.82 28.65
CA CYS A 3 -70.15 -23.72 28.52
C CYS A 3 -69.82 -22.73 27.37
N ALA A 4 -69.21 -21.62 27.68
CA ALA A 4 -68.81 -20.65 26.69
C ALA A 4 -67.39 -20.94 26.13
N PRO A 5 -67.11 -20.78 24.83
CA PRO A 5 -65.79 -21.01 24.26
C PRO A 5 -64.91 -19.84 24.39
N THR A 6 -63.68 -20.12 24.82
CA THR A 6 -62.55 -19.16 24.97
C THR A 6 -62.01 -18.77 23.60
N ARG A 7 -61.96 -17.48 23.30
CA ARG A 7 -61.36 -16.92 22.08
C ARG A 7 -59.83 -16.85 22.24
N LEU A 8 -59.08 -17.55 21.41
CA LEU A 8 -57.64 -17.40 21.23
C LEU A 8 -57.34 -16.11 20.41
N HIS A 9 -56.61 -15.19 21.02
CA HIS A 9 -56.07 -14.02 20.31
C HIS A 9 -54.81 -14.43 19.54
N ARG A 10 -54.90 -14.40 18.21
CA ARG A 10 -53.71 -14.48 17.34
C ARG A 10 -52.93 -13.19 17.44
N ARG A 11 -51.79 -13.26 18.11
CA ARG A 11 -50.75 -12.18 18.05
C ARG A 11 -50.01 -12.31 16.74
N THR A 12 -50.24 -11.39 15.83
CA THR A 12 -49.49 -11.23 14.58
C THR A 12 -48.13 -10.63 14.92
N LEU A 13 -47.07 -11.43 14.82
CA LEU A 13 -45.69 -10.95 14.88
C LEU A 13 -45.34 -10.30 13.54
N LEU A 14 -45.26 -8.99 13.52
CA LEU A 14 -44.66 -8.25 12.40
C LEU A 14 -43.13 -8.37 12.50
N LEU A 15 -42.53 -9.24 11.68
CA LEU A 15 -41.12 -9.28 11.44
C LEU A 15 -40.73 -8.06 10.55
N SER A 16 -40.14 -7.03 11.16
CA SER A 16 -39.54 -5.95 10.42
C SER A 16 -38.17 -6.45 9.87
N ALA A 17 -38.16 -6.77 8.57
CA ALA A 17 -36.90 -7.03 7.87
C ALA A 17 -36.16 -5.72 7.68
N ALA A 18 -35.13 -5.46 8.51
CA ALA A 18 -34.17 -4.40 8.28
C ALA A 18 -33.30 -4.82 7.10
N ALA A 19 -33.54 -4.23 5.93
CA ALA A 19 -32.65 -4.35 4.79
C ALA A 19 -31.35 -3.60 5.12
N ALA A 20 -30.29 -4.35 5.45
CA ALA A 20 -28.94 -3.80 5.47
C ALA A 20 -28.57 -3.44 4.03
N ALA A 21 -28.54 -2.16 3.72
CA ALA A 21 -27.95 -1.65 2.49
C ALA A 21 -26.45 -1.97 2.53
N VAL A 22 -26.03 -3.02 1.85
CA VAL A 22 -24.63 -3.26 1.54
C VAL A 22 -24.25 -2.15 0.58
N ALA A 23 -23.48 -1.16 1.06
CA ALA A 23 -22.86 -0.17 0.21
C ALA A 23 -21.97 -0.92 -0.78
N ALA A 24 -22.38 -0.96 -2.05
CA ALA A 24 -21.53 -1.47 -3.11
C ALA A 24 -20.25 -0.65 -3.13
N PRO A 25 -19.06 -1.27 -3.21
CA PRO A 25 -17.83 -0.50 -3.33
C PRO A 25 -17.95 0.38 -4.56
N ASP A 26 -17.66 1.68 -4.40
CA ASP A 26 -17.55 2.61 -5.51
C ASP A 26 -16.61 2.02 -6.54
N VAL A 27 -17.18 1.49 -7.62
CA VAL A 27 -16.42 1.16 -8.82
C VAL A 27 -15.97 2.50 -9.36
N VAL A 28 -14.75 2.90 -9.00
CA VAL A 28 -14.07 4.03 -9.61
C VAL A 28 -13.96 3.71 -11.10
N ARG A 29 -14.94 4.17 -11.84
CA ARG A 29 -14.96 4.11 -13.29
C ARG A 29 -13.88 5.10 -13.72
N ALA A 30 -12.66 4.59 -13.94
CA ALA A 30 -11.63 5.37 -14.58
C ALA A 30 -12.16 5.76 -15.96
N ALA A 31 -12.62 6.99 -16.08
CA ALA A 31 -12.96 7.58 -17.37
C ALA A 31 -11.68 7.55 -18.21
N GLY A 32 -11.80 7.25 -19.50
CA GLY A 32 -10.75 6.89 -20.44
C GLY A 32 -9.62 7.90 -20.74
N ASN A 33 -9.09 8.57 -19.72
CA ASN A 33 -7.93 9.48 -19.80
C ASN A 33 -7.10 9.45 -18.51
N ALA A 34 -7.05 8.33 -17.79
CA ALA A 34 -6.20 8.22 -16.61
C ALA A 34 -4.72 8.28 -17.03
N THR A 35 -3.96 9.18 -16.42
CA THR A 35 -2.54 9.38 -16.70
C THR A 35 -1.76 8.13 -16.30
N PRO A 36 -1.03 7.48 -17.21
CA PRO A 36 -0.18 6.37 -16.88
C PRO A 36 0.94 6.79 -15.92
N LEU A 37 1.41 5.85 -15.11
CA LEU A 37 2.59 6.04 -14.29
C LEU A 37 3.77 6.48 -15.16
N PRO A 38 4.39 7.63 -14.89
CA PRO A 38 5.62 8.00 -15.56
C PRO A 38 6.75 7.08 -15.09
N PRO A 39 7.62 6.59 -16.00
CA PRO A 39 8.82 5.86 -15.61
C PRO A 39 9.77 6.79 -14.84
N MET A 40 10.30 6.30 -13.72
CA MET A 40 11.24 7.02 -12.88
C MET A 40 12.47 6.17 -12.59
N THR A 41 13.53 6.82 -12.10
CA THR A 41 14.75 6.11 -11.73
C THR A 41 14.52 5.14 -10.58
N GLU A 42 15.15 3.98 -10.67
CA GLU A 42 15.21 2.99 -9.60
C GLU A 42 15.96 3.51 -8.37
N GLY A 43 16.90 4.42 -8.59
CA GLY A 43 17.76 4.94 -7.54
C GLY A 43 18.87 3.95 -7.14
N PRO A 44 19.73 4.34 -6.18
CA PRO A 44 20.89 3.54 -5.81
C PRO A 44 20.59 2.40 -4.82
N PHE A 45 19.38 2.34 -4.26
CA PHE A 45 19.05 1.48 -3.12
C PHE A 45 18.08 0.34 -3.45
N TYR A 46 17.89 0.02 -4.73
CA TYR A 46 17.10 -1.14 -5.10
C TYR A 46 17.85 -2.44 -4.72
N PRO A 47 17.23 -3.34 -3.95
CA PRO A 47 17.86 -4.58 -3.53
C PRO A 47 18.09 -5.51 -4.71
N GLN A 48 19.34 -5.94 -4.89
CA GLN A 48 19.71 -6.87 -5.98
C GLN A 48 18.99 -8.22 -5.82
N PRO A 49 18.46 -8.81 -6.90
CA PRO A 49 17.77 -10.11 -6.85
C PRO A 49 18.57 -11.22 -6.16
N ALA A 50 19.90 -11.22 -6.31
CA ALA A 50 20.77 -12.20 -5.66
C ALA A 50 20.71 -12.13 -4.12
N TRP A 51 20.33 -11.00 -3.54
CA TRP A 51 20.20 -10.81 -2.09
C TRP A 51 18.95 -11.45 -1.50
N ARG A 52 17.98 -11.81 -2.34
CA ARG A 52 16.79 -12.57 -1.93
C ARG A 52 17.16 -13.95 -1.39
N VAL A 53 18.20 -14.55 -1.95
CA VAL A 53 18.64 -15.91 -1.61
C VAL A 53 19.75 -15.87 -0.56
N ARG A 54 20.67 -14.92 -0.69
CA ARG A 54 21.86 -14.80 0.19
C ARG A 54 22.15 -13.34 0.42
N GLY A 55 22.04 -12.88 1.65
CA GLY A 55 22.36 -11.50 1.96
C GLY A 55 21.45 -10.88 3.00
N PRO A 56 21.49 -9.55 3.14
CA PRO A 56 20.79 -8.84 4.21
C PRO A 56 19.27 -8.95 4.14
N PHE A 57 18.70 -9.33 2.99
CA PHE A 57 17.26 -9.44 2.76
C PHE A 57 16.75 -10.88 2.66
N ALA A 58 17.62 -11.89 2.83
CA ALA A 58 17.19 -13.28 2.72
C ALA A 58 16.05 -13.57 3.73
N GLY A 59 14.89 -13.98 3.22
CA GLY A 59 13.69 -14.28 4.00
C GLY A 59 12.76 -13.10 4.31
N ASP A 60 13.14 -11.86 4.00
CA ASP A 60 12.34 -10.65 4.28
C ASP A 60 11.89 -10.01 2.97
N TRP A 61 10.92 -10.64 2.27
CA TRP A 61 10.47 -10.21 0.93
C TRP A 61 8.96 -10.17 0.78
N ASP A 62 8.23 -10.43 1.87
CA ASP A 62 6.78 -10.46 1.86
C ASP A 62 6.16 -9.05 1.87
N ALA A 63 4.83 -9.00 1.90
CA ALA A 63 4.07 -7.77 1.84
C ALA A 63 3.97 -7.03 3.19
N ASP A 64 4.45 -7.62 4.29
CA ASP A 64 4.48 -6.95 5.60
C ASP A 64 5.90 -6.47 5.95
N LEU A 65 6.24 -5.27 5.46
CA LEU A 65 7.53 -4.66 5.70
C LEU A 65 7.72 -4.23 7.17
N THR A 66 6.67 -4.28 7.99
CA THR A 66 6.70 -3.81 9.38
C THR A 66 7.18 -4.86 10.38
N ARG A 67 7.57 -6.04 9.90
CA ARG A 67 8.01 -7.15 10.74
C ARG A 67 9.20 -7.87 10.14
N VAL A 68 10.18 -8.17 10.99
CA VAL A 68 11.36 -8.97 10.61
C VAL A 68 11.52 -10.09 11.63
N ALA A 69 11.44 -11.34 11.16
CA ALA A 69 11.64 -12.52 11.99
C ALA A 69 13.02 -13.12 11.74
N ARG A 70 13.94 -13.06 12.73
CA ARG A 70 15.28 -13.62 12.66
C ARG A 70 15.66 -14.38 13.91
N ALA A 71 16.25 -15.54 13.75
CA ALA A 71 16.72 -16.39 14.84
C ALA A 71 15.67 -16.61 15.95
N GLY A 72 14.39 -16.81 15.57
CA GLY A 72 13.29 -17.02 16.49
C GLY A 72 12.82 -15.77 17.26
N ARG A 73 13.28 -14.59 16.87
CA ARG A 73 12.84 -13.30 17.41
C ARG A 73 12.16 -12.49 16.33
N GLU A 74 10.98 -11.94 16.65
CA GLU A 74 10.29 -10.96 15.81
C GLU A 74 10.63 -9.55 16.30
N ARG A 75 10.96 -8.67 15.37
CA ARG A 75 11.10 -7.24 15.58
C ARG A 75 10.04 -6.52 14.77
N VAL A 76 9.53 -5.43 15.30
CA VAL A 76 8.49 -4.61 14.69
C VAL A 76 9.11 -3.27 14.30
N ALA A 77 8.79 -2.80 13.12
CA ALA A 77 9.28 -1.53 12.59
C ALA A 77 8.88 -0.36 13.48
N GLU A 78 9.81 0.57 13.63
CA GLU A 78 9.53 1.87 14.21
C GLU A 78 8.83 2.80 13.21
N GLY A 79 8.23 3.89 13.72
CA GLY A 79 7.49 4.84 12.90
C GLY A 79 5.99 4.58 12.83
N GLU A 80 5.32 5.31 11.97
CA GLU A 80 3.86 5.26 11.81
C GLU A 80 3.47 4.22 10.77
N HIS A 81 2.85 3.13 11.20
CA HIS A 81 2.45 2.04 10.32
C HIS A 81 1.38 2.48 9.30
N LEU A 82 1.58 2.11 8.06
CA LEU A 82 0.75 2.42 6.89
C LEU A 82 0.24 1.13 6.24
N GLY A 83 -1.08 1.00 6.12
CA GLY A 83 -1.71 0.04 5.22
C GLY A 83 -1.81 0.65 3.82
N LEU A 84 -1.16 0.03 2.84
CA LEU A 84 -1.11 0.51 1.46
C LEU A 84 -1.80 -0.48 0.53
N GLU A 85 -2.95 -0.12 -0.02
CA GLU A 85 -3.65 -0.86 -1.06
C GLU A 85 -3.37 -0.22 -2.42
N LEU A 86 -2.84 -0.99 -3.36
CA LEU A 86 -2.55 -0.58 -4.72
C LEU A 86 -3.46 -1.33 -5.70
N LEU A 87 -4.01 -0.60 -6.68
CA LEU A 87 -4.88 -1.17 -7.71
C LEU A 87 -4.18 -1.01 -9.06
N VAL A 88 -3.68 -2.10 -9.62
CA VAL A 88 -3.01 -2.10 -10.93
C VAL A 88 -4.04 -2.21 -12.06
N ARG A 89 -4.07 -1.20 -12.94
CA ARG A 89 -5.02 -1.10 -14.04
C ARG A 89 -4.36 -0.66 -15.34
N ASP A 90 -4.93 -1.06 -16.47
CA ASP A 90 -4.56 -0.46 -17.75
C ASP A 90 -5.25 0.91 -17.95
N THR A 91 -4.91 1.59 -19.03
CA THR A 91 -5.49 2.90 -19.41
C THR A 91 -6.99 2.85 -19.70
N ARG A 92 -7.56 1.67 -19.89
CA ARG A 92 -9.01 1.45 -20.06
C ARG A 92 -9.71 1.12 -18.74
N GLY A 93 -8.97 1.12 -17.62
CA GLY A 93 -9.47 0.81 -16.29
C GLY A 93 -9.61 -0.67 -16.01
N ARG A 94 -9.16 -1.59 -16.89
CA ARG A 94 -9.21 -3.03 -16.65
C ARG A 94 -8.19 -3.41 -15.60
N ALA A 95 -8.58 -4.27 -14.68
CA ALA A 95 -7.70 -4.82 -13.66
C ALA A 95 -6.63 -5.74 -14.29
N LEU A 96 -5.41 -5.66 -13.80
CA LEU A 96 -4.30 -6.50 -14.24
C LEU A 96 -4.00 -7.54 -13.15
N ASP A 97 -4.65 -8.70 -13.29
CA ASP A 97 -4.47 -9.86 -12.41
C ASP A 97 -3.07 -10.46 -12.57
N GLY A 98 -2.47 -10.84 -11.44
CA GLY A 98 -1.13 -11.44 -11.41
C GLY A 98 0.03 -10.46 -11.59
N ALA A 99 -0.23 -9.15 -11.72
CA ALA A 99 0.85 -8.17 -11.78
C ALA A 99 1.73 -8.27 -10.53
N ALA A 100 3.04 -8.49 -10.73
CA ALA A 100 4.00 -8.45 -9.64
C ALA A 100 4.27 -7.00 -9.28
N VAL A 101 4.18 -6.67 -7.99
CA VAL A 101 4.43 -5.33 -7.47
C VAL A 101 5.49 -5.43 -6.38
N GLU A 102 6.55 -4.67 -6.54
CA GLU A 102 7.60 -4.48 -5.54
C GLU A 102 7.55 -3.05 -5.02
N ILE A 103 7.77 -2.90 -3.72
CA ILE A 103 7.96 -1.60 -3.10
C ILE A 103 9.26 -1.59 -2.30
N TRP A 104 9.94 -0.43 -2.25
CA TRP A 104 11.07 -0.22 -1.35
C TRP A 104 11.15 1.23 -0.92
N GLN A 105 11.61 1.44 0.30
CA GLN A 105 11.75 2.75 0.91
C GLN A 105 12.76 2.72 2.06
N CYS A 106 13.18 3.89 2.52
CA CYS A 106 13.95 4.03 3.75
C CYS A 106 13.09 3.80 4.99
N ASP A 107 13.73 3.53 6.12
CA ASP A 107 13.10 3.46 7.43
C ASP A 107 12.68 4.86 7.95
N THR A 108 12.17 4.92 9.18
CA THR A 108 11.69 6.17 9.79
C THR A 108 12.80 7.22 10.01
N TRP A 109 14.06 6.80 10.01
CA TRP A 109 15.23 7.69 10.15
C TRP A 109 15.85 8.10 8.80
N GLY A 110 15.22 7.71 7.68
CA GLY A 110 15.73 8.01 6.35
C GLY A 110 16.89 7.12 5.92
N ARG A 111 17.01 5.89 6.48
CA ARG A 111 18.07 4.93 6.17
C ARG A 111 17.53 3.78 5.34
N TYR A 112 18.28 3.39 4.31
CA TYR A 112 18.00 2.18 3.56
C TYR A 112 18.77 1.00 4.14
N ARG A 113 18.12 -0.13 4.26
CA ARG A 113 18.77 -1.40 4.56
C ARG A 113 19.55 -1.88 3.34
N HIS A 114 20.58 -1.12 2.99
CA HIS A 114 21.32 -1.30 1.74
C HIS A 114 22.82 -0.95 1.94
N PRO A 115 23.77 -1.78 1.43
CA PRO A 115 25.21 -1.53 1.61
C PRO A 115 25.69 -0.17 1.10
N ARG A 116 25.02 0.43 0.12
CA ARG A 116 25.38 1.74 -0.43
C ARG A 116 24.89 2.93 0.37
N ASP A 117 24.03 2.70 1.36
CA ASP A 117 23.53 3.81 2.20
C ASP A 117 24.58 4.31 3.19
N GLY A 118 25.68 3.56 3.36
CA GLY A 118 26.73 3.90 4.32
C GLY A 118 26.28 3.78 5.78
N ALA A 119 25.05 3.32 6.03
CA ALA A 119 24.54 3.07 7.36
C ALA A 119 25.25 1.84 7.96
N LEU A 120 25.69 1.97 9.20
CA LEU A 120 26.12 0.82 10.00
C LEU A 120 24.89 0.01 10.40
N PRO A 121 25.02 -1.29 10.67
CA PRO A 121 23.88 -2.12 11.12
C PRO A 121 23.10 -1.55 12.32
N ALA A 122 23.77 -0.78 13.19
CA ALA A 122 23.16 -0.10 14.33
C ALA A 122 22.36 1.16 13.96
N ASP A 123 22.48 1.64 12.72
CA ASP A 123 21.85 2.89 12.26
C ASP A 123 20.59 2.64 11.45
N VAL A 124 20.16 1.37 11.26
CA VAL A 124 18.96 0.98 10.54
C VAL A 124 17.95 0.34 11.48
N ASP A 125 16.68 0.50 11.19
CA ASP A 125 15.61 -0.19 11.90
C ASP A 125 15.64 -1.70 11.57
N GLU A 126 16.06 -2.51 12.53
CA GLU A 126 16.12 -3.97 12.35
C GLU A 126 14.73 -4.62 12.27
N GLY A 127 13.67 -3.91 12.67
CA GLY A 127 12.27 -4.33 12.56
C GLY A 127 11.64 -3.97 11.22
N PHE A 128 12.29 -3.11 10.42
CA PHE A 128 11.79 -2.70 9.13
C PHE A 128 12.45 -3.50 8.00
N GLN A 129 11.64 -4.15 7.17
CA GLN A 129 12.10 -4.98 6.07
C GLN A 129 12.74 -4.14 4.95
N GLY A 130 12.21 -2.91 4.72
CA GLY A 130 12.71 -1.94 3.74
C GLY A 130 12.33 -2.24 2.30
N TYR A 131 11.91 -3.48 2.02
CA TYR A 131 11.50 -3.98 0.71
C TYR A 131 10.38 -5.02 0.88
N GLY A 132 9.46 -5.08 -0.08
CA GLY A 132 8.42 -6.11 -0.13
C GLY A 132 7.95 -6.37 -1.55
N GLU A 133 7.49 -7.60 -1.79
CA GLU A 133 6.92 -8.03 -3.06
C GLU A 133 5.59 -8.74 -2.83
N ALA A 134 4.62 -8.46 -3.72
CA ALA A 134 3.36 -9.18 -3.75
C ALA A 134 2.78 -9.22 -5.16
N ARG A 135 1.77 -10.08 -5.38
CA ARG A 135 1.05 -10.16 -6.65
C ARG A 135 -0.37 -9.64 -6.51
N ALA A 136 -0.79 -8.88 -7.50
CA ALA A 136 -2.16 -8.43 -7.60
C ALA A 136 -3.11 -9.61 -7.84
N GLY A 137 -4.24 -9.62 -7.15
CA GLY A 137 -5.32 -10.58 -7.39
C GLY A 137 -6.24 -10.18 -8.54
N ALA A 138 -7.32 -10.94 -8.74
CA ALA A 138 -8.26 -10.82 -9.86
C ALA A 138 -8.86 -9.41 -10.06
N GLN A 139 -8.91 -8.60 -9.01
CA GLN A 139 -9.34 -7.19 -9.09
C GLN A 139 -8.18 -6.21 -9.31
N GLY A 140 -6.98 -6.71 -9.63
CA GLY A 140 -5.77 -5.91 -9.75
C GLY A 140 -5.29 -5.33 -8.41
N ALA A 141 -5.85 -5.80 -7.30
CA ALA A 141 -5.54 -5.29 -5.97
C ALA A 141 -4.35 -6.03 -5.36
N VAL A 142 -3.46 -5.28 -4.75
CA VAL A 142 -2.36 -5.79 -3.94
C VAL A 142 -2.22 -4.92 -2.69
N SER A 143 -1.94 -5.53 -1.54
CA SER A 143 -1.85 -4.83 -0.26
C SER A 143 -0.49 -5.03 0.36
N PHE A 144 0.05 -3.97 0.95
CA PHE A 144 1.27 -3.96 1.74
C PHE A 144 1.01 -3.37 3.13
N ARG A 145 1.80 -3.81 4.09
CA ARG A 145 1.99 -3.11 5.35
C ARG A 145 3.39 -2.52 5.34
N THR A 146 3.47 -1.23 5.54
CA THR A 146 4.75 -0.51 5.59
C THR A 146 4.67 0.60 6.63
N ILE A 147 5.58 1.55 6.60
CA ILE A 147 5.53 2.75 7.43
C ILE A 147 5.28 3.97 6.54
N ARG A 148 4.75 5.04 7.12
CA ARG A 148 4.75 6.34 6.46
C ARG A 148 6.19 6.67 6.04
N PRO A 149 6.44 6.93 4.73
CA PRO A 149 7.79 7.16 4.26
C PRO A 149 8.40 8.41 4.90
N ALA A 150 9.68 8.36 5.19
CA ALA A 150 10.48 9.46 5.71
C ALA A 150 11.25 10.18 4.58
N PRO A 151 11.64 11.44 4.77
CA PRO A 151 12.57 12.12 3.86
C PRO A 151 13.99 11.60 4.07
N TYR A 152 14.82 11.61 3.01
CA TYR A 152 16.24 11.31 3.13
C TYR A 152 17.07 12.09 2.09
N ALA A 153 18.30 12.47 2.44
CA ALA A 153 19.31 13.02 1.50
C ALA A 153 18.75 14.03 0.47
N GLY A 154 17.91 14.97 0.90
CA GLY A 154 17.31 15.99 0.03
C GLY A 154 16.13 15.50 -0.82
N ARG A 155 15.65 14.26 -0.60
CA ARG A 155 14.44 13.73 -1.19
C ARG A 155 13.25 13.89 -0.25
N THR A 156 12.09 14.22 -0.81
CA THR A 156 10.81 14.20 -0.09
C THR A 156 10.39 12.76 0.27
N PRO A 157 9.50 12.55 1.27
CA PRO A 157 8.93 11.23 1.56
C PRO A 157 8.34 10.54 0.32
N HIS A 158 8.83 9.35 0.00
CA HIS A 158 8.37 8.57 -1.15
C HIS A 158 8.55 7.07 -0.95
N ILE A 159 7.79 6.30 -1.73
CA ILE A 159 7.90 4.85 -1.84
C ILE A 159 8.25 4.53 -3.29
N HIS A 160 9.33 3.81 -3.53
CA HIS A 160 9.65 3.29 -4.84
C HIS A 160 8.72 2.15 -5.22
N LEU A 161 8.42 2.04 -6.52
CA LEU A 161 7.60 0.99 -7.09
C LEU A 161 8.33 0.34 -8.26
N LYS A 162 8.18 -0.99 -8.38
CA LYS A 162 8.47 -1.71 -9.61
C LYS A 162 7.33 -2.68 -9.90
N LEU A 163 6.79 -2.59 -11.10
CA LEU A 163 5.69 -3.44 -11.54
C LEU A 163 6.13 -4.28 -12.74
N ARG A 164 5.67 -5.54 -12.78
CA ARG A 164 5.89 -6.45 -13.92
C ARG A 164 4.61 -7.18 -14.27
N HIS A 165 4.31 -7.23 -15.57
CA HIS A 165 3.20 -8.03 -16.08
C HIS A 165 3.41 -8.30 -17.58
N PRO A 166 2.97 -9.47 -18.14
CA PRO A 166 3.16 -9.78 -19.54
C PRO A 166 2.60 -8.74 -20.53
N SER A 167 1.55 -8.01 -20.17
CA SER A 167 0.91 -7.04 -21.05
C SER A 167 1.66 -5.71 -21.18
N PHE A 168 2.56 -5.36 -20.26
CA PHE A 168 3.33 -4.10 -20.34
C PHE A 168 4.84 -4.25 -20.07
N GLY A 169 5.30 -5.47 -19.73
CA GLY A 169 6.69 -5.71 -19.36
C GLY A 169 7.00 -5.23 -17.93
N GLU A 170 7.91 -4.29 -17.78
CA GLU A 170 8.36 -3.74 -16.50
C GLU A 170 8.29 -2.23 -16.50
N ILE A 171 7.88 -1.66 -15.36
CA ILE A 171 7.96 -0.23 -15.10
C ILE A 171 8.46 0.02 -13.68
N THR A 172 9.40 0.96 -13.53
CA THR A 172 9.83 1.52 -12.24
C THR A 172 9.29 2.93 -12.10
N SER A 173 8.75 3.26 -10.93
CA SER A 173 8.20 4.58 -10.61
C SER A 173 8.33 4.86 -9.10
N GLN A 174 7.67 5.92 -8.61
CA GLN A 174 7.67 6.29 -7.19
C GLN A 174 6.30 6.83 -6.81
N LEU A 175 5.84 6.58 -5.58
CA LEU A 175 4.71 7.27 -4.97
C LEU A 175 5.21 8.31 -3.99
N PHE A 176 4.63 9.49 -4.04
CA PHE A 176 4.90 10.61 -3.16
C PHE A 176 3.72 10.84 -2.23
N VAL A 177 3.96 11.36 -1.04
CA VAL A 177 2.86 11.71 -0.13
C VAL A 177 2.17 12.97 -0.63
N ASP A 178 0.84 12.92 -0.82
CA ASP A 178 0.06 14.07 -1.23
C ASP A 178 0.10 15.19 -0.19
N GLY A 179 0.28 16.42 -0.62
CA GLY A 179 0.36 17.58 0.27
C GLY A 179 1.64 17.70 1.09
N GLU A 180 2.64 16.82 0.89
CA GLU A 180 3.91 16.90 1.61
C GLU A 180 4.68 18.17 1.21
N PRO A 181 5.02 19.08 2.17
CA PRO A 181 5.71 20.33 1.86
C PRO A 181 7.06 20.14 1.14
N GLY A 182 7.77 19.06 1.44
CA GLY A 182 9.04 18.70 0.82
C GLY A 182 8.97 18.44 -0.68
N ASN A 183 7.78 18.14 -1.22
CA ASN A 183 7.58 17.86 -2.66
C ASN A 183 8.07 19.02 -3.54
N ALA A 184 7.84 20.27 -3.12
CA ALA A 184 8.25 21.46 -3.88
C ALA A 184 9.78 21.57 -4.06
N GLY A 185 10.56 21.01 -3.13
CA GLY A 185 12.01 20.96 -3.16
C GLY A 185 12.60 19.76 -3.88
N ASP A 186 11.83 18.68 -4.07
CA ASP A 186 12.31 17.44 -4.65
C ASP A 186 12.56 17.57 -6.15
N PHE A 187 13.78 17.23 -6.59
CA PHE A 187 14.21 17.43 -7.98
C PHE A 187 13.51 16.51 -8.99
N LEU A 188 13.01 15.34 -8.56
CA LEU A 188 12.22 14.46 -9.43
C LEU A 188 10.77 14.95 -9.51
N TRP A 189 10.16 15.30 -8.38
CA TRP A 189 8.81 15.86 -8.35
C TRP A 189 8.68 17.12 -9.21
N ARG A 190 9.68 17.99 -9.17
CA ARG A 190 9.67 19.25 -9.94
C ARG A 190 9.65 19.05 -11.44
N ARG A 191 10.17 17.92 -11.95
CA ARG A 191 10.18 17.60 -13.38
C ARG A 191 8.87 17.02 -13.90
N LEU A 192 7.98 16.61 -13.01
CA LEU A 192 6.68 16.03 -13.35
C LEU A 192 5.69 17.11 -13.80
N SER A 193 4.87 16.80 -14.77
CA SER A 193 3.67 17.57 -15.12
C SER A 193 2.63 17.51 -13.98
N ALA A 194 1.63 18.38 -14.00
CA ALA A 194 0.54 18.35 -13.04
C ALA A 194 -0.23 17.01 -13.05
N ALA A 195 -0.44 16.43 -14.23
CA ALA A 195 -1.12 15.14 -14.39
C ALA A 195 -0.30 13.98 -13.80
N GLU A 196 1.02 13.96 -14.06
CA GLU A 196 1.92 12.95 -13.50
C GLU A 196 2.02 13.06 -11.97
N ARG A 197 2.10 14.30 -11.44
CA ARG A 197 2.06 14.51 -9.97
C ARG A 197 0.78 13.95 -9.38
N ALA A 198 -0.38 14.20 -10.00
CA ALA A 198 -1.66 13.66 -9.54
C ALA A 198 -1.68 12.12 -9.60
N ALA A 199 -1.05 11.52 -10.61
CA ALA A 199 -0.95 10.07 -10.74
C ALA A 199 -0.02 9.41 -9.70
N LEU A 200 0.94 10.17 -9.15
CA LEU A 200 1.93 9.66 -8.19
C LEU A 200 1.67 10.10 -6.74
N ALA A 201 0.75 11.04 -6.50
CA ALA A 201 0.43 11.55 -5.18
C ALA A 201 -0.51 10.59 -4.43
N MET A 202 0.02 9.82 -3.48
CA MET A 202 -0.79 8.96 -2.62
C MET A 202 -1.35 9.75 -1.44
N LYS A 203 -2.67 9.62 -1.21
CA LYS A 203 -3.36 10.26 -0.08
C LYS A 203 -3.27 9.37 1.14
N LEU A 204 -2.70 9.89 2.21
CA LEU A 204 -2.69 9.23 3.50
C LEU A 204 -3.92 9.63 4.30
N GLN A 205 -4.70 8.65 4.73
CA GLN A 205 -5.88 8.84 5.59
C GLN A 205 -5.55 8.32 6.99
N PRO A 206 -5.79 9.09 8.05
CA PRO A 206 -5.56 8.60 9.40
C PRO A 206 -6.54 7.47 9.73
N VAL A 207 -6.04 6.44 10.38
CA VAL A 207 -6.86 5.34 10.91
C VAL A 207 -7.25 5.68 12.35
N PRO A 208 -8.55 5.63 12.72
CA PRO A 208 -8.97 5.83 14.09
C PRO A 208 -8.24 4.90 15.06
N ALA A 209 -7.78 5.41 16.21
CA ALA A 209 -6.91 4.66 17.13
C ALA A 209 -7.46 3.29 17.55
N GLN A 210 -8.77 3.19 17.77
CA GLN A 210 -9.44 1.93 18.14
C GLN A 210 -9.41 0.90 17.00
N GLN A 211 -9.60 1.34 15.75
CA GLN A 211 -9.49 0.51 14.56
C GLN A 211 -8.03 0.13 14.33
N GLY A 212 -7.11 1.09 14.38
CA GLY A 212 -5.70 0.85 14.20
C GLY A 212 -5.12 -0.18 15.18
N ALA A 213 -5.58 -0.17 16.43
CA ALA A 213 -5.17 -1.18 17.41
C ALA A 213 -5.62 -2.60 17.02
N ARG A 214 -6.83 -2.75 16.45
CA ARG A 214 -7.33 -4.04 15.93
C ARG A 214 -6.60 -4.48 14.67
N ASP A 215 -6.18 -3.52 13.85
CA ASP A 215 -5.49 -3.75 12.58
C ASP A 215 -3.96 -3.80 12.76
N GLY A 216 -3.49 -4.19 13.94
CA GLY A 216 -2.07 -4.41 14.24
C GLY A 216 -1.23 -3.13 14.31
N GLY A 217 -1.80 -2.02 14.79
CA GLY A 217 -1.09 -0.77 15.03
C GLY A 217 -1.07 0.20 13.85
N LEU A 218 -1.93 0.04 12.84
CA LEU A 218 -2.04 1.00 11.74
C LEU A 218 -2.38 2.41 12.24
N ARG A 219 -1.63 3.38 11.74
CA ARG A 219 -1.85 4.82 11.96
C ARG A 219 -2.39 5.49 10.70
N TRP A 220 -2.03 4.97 9.54
CA TRP A 220 -2.39 5.48 8.23
C TRP A 220 -2.89 4.38 7.33
N GLN A 221 -3.73 4.76 6.37
CA GLN A 221 -4.12 3.93 5.24
C GLN A 221 -4.08 4.75 3.96
N SER A 222 -3.78 4.08 2.86
CA SER A 222 -3.85 4.67 1.52
C SER A 222 -4.37 3.63 0.54
N ARG A 223 -5.25 4.08 -0.36
CA ARG A 223 -5.67 3.31 -1.52
C ARG A 223 -5.33 4.11 -2.77
N HIS A 224 -4.50 3.54 -3.64
CA HIS A 224 -3.96 4.25 -4.79
C HIS A 224 -4.09 3.42 -6.08
N VAL A 225 -4.48 4.06 -7.19
CA VAL A 225 -4.61 3.40 -8.49
C VAL A 225 -3.34 3.63 -9.30
N LEU A 226 -2.71 2.54 -9.72
CA LEU A 226 -1.54 2.52 -10.58
C LEU A 226 -2.00 2.23 -12.01
N VAL A 227 -1.94 3.22 -12.88
CA VAL A 227 -2.31 3.05 -14.29
C VAL A 227 -1.08 2.75 -15.13
N VAL A 228 -1.11 1.72 -15.96
CA VAL A 228 -0.02 1.34 -16.85
C VAL A 228 -0.47 1.27 -18.31
N LEU A 229 0.48 1.46 -19.22
CA LEU A 229 0.25 1.25 -20.65
C LEU A 229 0.29 -0.25 -20.95
N ALA A 230 -0.90 -0.88 -21.12
CA ALA A 230 -1.05 -2.32 -21.38
C ALA A 230 -2.10 -2.56 -22.49
#